data_b2d62c95aabd6b3930cd3ee3dbff2489
#
_entry.id   b2d62c95aabd6b3930cd3ee3dbff2489
#
_cell.length_a   1.000
_cell.length_b   1.000
_cell.length_c   1.000
_cell.angle_alpha   90.00
_cell.angle_beta   90.00
_cell.angle_gamma   90.00
#
_symmetry.space_group_name_H-M   'P 1'
#
loop_
_entity.id
_entity.type
_entity.pdbx_description
1 polymer ?
#
loop_
_entity_poly.entity_id
_entity_poly.type
_entity_poly.pdbx_seq_one_letter_code
_entity_poly.pdbx_strand_id
1 'polypeptide(L)'
;GLELAYEKTRLNPDFTFDTLVTGRANDLARAAAMQVAQNPGTSYNPLFVYGGVGLGKTHLVHAIGNAVFRHNPRAVIRYVHVEDYYADVVRAYQQKSFDAFKRYYRSLDMLIIDDIQFFNNKNRTQEEFFHAFNALTEARKQIVITCDTYPKDIQGLEDRLISRFDWGLTVQIEPPELEMRVAILKKKAEALRVAVDDDVAFLIAKNLRSNVRELEGALNKVVAYARFHGRQIGLE
;
A
#
# COMPACT_ATOMS: atom_id res chain seq x y z
N GLY A 1 23.28 5.38 10.23
CA GLY A 1 23.28 5.92 8.89
C GLY A 1 21.92 5.87 8.21
N LEU A 2 21.89 6.29 6.96
CA LEU A 2 20.65 6.36 6.19
C LEU A 2 20.04 4.99 5.94
N GLU A 3 20.85 3.96 5.77
CA GLU A 3 20.34 2.60 5.55
C GLU A 3 19.54 2.10 6.76
N LEU A 4 20.05 2.34 7.97
CA LEU A 4 19.34 1.95 9.18
C LEU A 4 18.08 2.77 9.38
N ALA A 5 18.12 4.08 9.09
CA ALA A 5 16.94 4.94 9.15
C ALA A 5 15.88 4.46 8.18
N TYR A 6 16.28 4.08 6.97
CA TYR A 6 15.34 3.56 5.98
C TYR A 6 14.72 2.23 6.43
N GLU A 7 15.53 1.29 6.93
CA GLU A 7 15.03 0.00 7.40
C GLU A 7 13.94 0.15 8.48
N LYS A 8 14.10 1.13 9.36
CA LYS A 8 13.12 1.39 10.42
C LYS A 8 11.76 1.82 9.89
N THR A 9 11.69 2.36 8.69
CA THR A 9 10.42 2.74 8.07
C THR A 9 9.56 1.54 7.68
N ARG A 10 10.17 0.39 7.46
CA ARG A 10 9.54 -0.83 6.94
C ARG A 10 9.01 -0.68 5.51
N LEU A 11 9.47 0.34 4.80
CA LEU A 11 9.12 0.51 3.39
C LEU A 11 9.84 -0.50 2.51
N ASN A 12 9.20 -0.86 1.41
CA ASN A 12 9.82 -1.69 0.37
C ASN A 12 10.43 -0.78 -0.70
N PRO A 13 11.76 -0.83 -0.93
CA PRO A 13 12.41 0.08 -1.87
C PRO A 13 12.01 -0.15 -3.33
N ASP A 14 11.44 -1.30 -3.67
CA ASP A 14 11.01 -1.61 -5.02
C ASP A 14 9.67 -0.97 -5.38
N PHE A 15 8.92 -0.50 -4.40
CA PHE A 15 7.60 0.10 -4.60
C PHE A 15 7.69 1.62 -4.64
N THR A 16 7.97 2.14 -5.84
CA THR A 16 8.11 3.58 -6.09
C THR A 16 7.07 4.05 -7.11
N PHE A 17 6.94 5.36 -7.28
CA PHE A 17 6.09 5.91 -8.35
C PHE A 17 6.61 5.52 -9.73
N ASP A 18 7.92 5.41 -9.90
CA ASP A 18 8.53 5.03 -11.18
C ASP A 18 8.23 3.58 -11.55
N THR A 19 8.12 2.70 -10.57
CA THR A 19 7.83 1.28 -10.80
C THR A 19 6.34 0.97 -10.85
N LEU A 20 5.48 1.93 -10.52
CA LEU A 20 4.03 1.76 -10.58
C LEU A 20 3.54 1.90 -12.02
N VAL A 21 2.85 0.88 -12.53
CA VAL A 21 2.19 0.98 -13.83
C VAL A 21 0.96 1.88 -13.68
N THR A 22 0.87 2.87 -14.55
CA THR A 22 -0.22 3.85 -14.50
C THR A 22 -1.23 3.61 -15.61
N GLY A 23 -2.49 3.93 -15.33
CA GLY A 23 -3.58 3.82 -16.26
C GLY A 23 -4.83 4.40 -15.65
N ARG A 24 -5.93 4.35 -16.40
CA ARG A 24 -7.21 4.91 -15.95
C ARG A 24 -7.63 4.38 -14.58
N ALA A 25 -7.31 3.11 -14.29
CA ALA A 25 -7.71 2.46 -13.04
C ALA A 25 -7.12 3.12 -11.80
N ASN A 26 -5.95 3.73 -11.89
CA ASN A 26 -5.25 4.31 -10.74
C ASN A 26 -4.78 5.75 -10.92
N ASP A 27 -5.14 6.42 -12.02
CA ASP A 27 -4.66 7.78 -12.30
C ASP A 27 -5.00 8.77 -11.19
N LEU A 28 -6.24 8.75 -10.73
CA LEU A 28 -6.69 9.69 -9.69
C LEU A 28 -6.00 9.39 -8.37
N ALA A 29 -5.92 8.12 -7.99
CA ALA A 29 -5.25 7.70 -6.76
C ALA A 29 -3.76 8.07 -6.80
N ARG A 30 -3.11 7.86 -7.95
CA ARG A 30 -1.70 8.24 -8.14
C ARG A 30 -1.51 9.75 -8.01
N ALA A 31 -2.37 10.54 -8.63
CA ALA A 31 -2.29 12.00 -8.55
C ALA A 31 -2.43 12.50 -7.11
N ALA A 32 -3.42 11.96 -6.37
CA ALA A 32 -3.60 12.29 -4.95
C ALA A 32 -2.40 11.88 -4.12
N ALA A 33 -1.85 10.68 -4.37
CA ALA A 33 -0.68 10.17 -3.68
C ALA A 33 0.55 11.06 -3.90
N MET A 34 0.75 11.53 -5.12
CA MET A 34 1.86 12.44 -5.43
C MET A 34 1.73 13.78 -4.72
N GLN A 35 0.51 14.30 -4.61
CA GLN A 35 0.26 15.53 -3.84
C GLN A 35 0.60 15.34 -2.37
N VAL A 36 0.21 14.21 -1.78
CA VAL A 36 0.54 13.89 -0.39
C VAL A 36 2.05 13.77 -0.21
N ALA A 37 2.73 13.13 -1.15
CA ALA A 37 4.19 12.97 -1.09
C ALA A 37 4.93 14.32 -1.15
N GLN A 38 4.40 15.27 -1.93
CA GLN A 38 5.00 16.60 -2.05
C GLN A 38 4.70 17.49 -0.84
N ASN A 39 3.53 17.35 -0.24
CA ASN A 39 3.06 18.20 0.85
C ASN A 39 2.44 17.38 1.98
N PRO A 40 3.25 16.56 2.68
CA PRO A 40 2.70 15.70 3.74
C PRO A 40 2.07 16.53 4.86
N GLY A 41 0.90 16.08 5.30
CA GLY A 41 0.15 16.70 6.39
C GLY A 41 -0.70 17.90 6.00
N THR A 42 -0.52 18.46 4.82
CA THR A 42 -1.19 19.70 4.42
C THR A 42 -2.11 19.58 3.21
N SER A 43 -1.92 18.57 2.35
CA SER A 43 -2.77 18.39 1.16
C SER A 43 -4.04 17.60 1.50
N TYR A 44 -3.90 16.31 1.71
CA TYR A 44 -5.03 15.40 2.00
C TYR A 44 -4.65 14.56 3.21
N ASN A 45 -5.30 14.81 4.34
CA ASN A 45 -4.98 14.10 5.58
C ASN A 45 -6.23 13.71 6.35
N PRO A 46 -6.56 12.42 6.46
CA PRO A 46 -5.82 11.31 5.87
C PRO A 46 -6.05 11.15 4.36
N LEU A 47 -5.14 10.46 3.69
CA LEU A 47 -5.40 9.91 2.36
C LEU A 47 -5.89 8.48 2.54
N PHE A 48 -7.08 8.19 2.08
CA PHE A 48 -7.70 6.88 2.18
C PHE A 48 -7.81 6.26 0.78
N VAL A 49 -7.11 5.15 0.57
CA VAL A 49 -7.07 4.45 -0.72
C VAL A 49 -7.81 3.13 -0.58
N TYR A 50 -8.84 2.92 -1.37
CA TYR A 50 -9.57 1.66 -1.33
C TYR A 50 -9.67 1.02 -2.71
N GLY A 51 -9.94 -0.28 -2.72
CA GLY A 51 -10.07 -1.06 -3.93
C GLY A 51 -9.93 -2.53 -3.62
N GLY A 52 -10.32 -3.38 -4.55
CA GLY A 52 -10.27 -4.82 -4.40
C GLY A 52 -8.87 -5.34 -4.08
N VAL A 53 -8.81 -6.57 -3.62
CA VAL A 53 -7.56 -7.25 -3.29
C VAL A 53 -6.66 -7.34 -4.52
N GLY A 54 -5.37 -7.06 -4.33
CA GLY A 54 -4.37 -7.23 -5.38
C GLY A 54 -4.37 -6.17 -6.48
N LEU A 55 -4.95 -4.99 -6.23
CA LEU A 55 -5.01 -3.91 -7.23
C LEU A 55 -3.85 -2.92 -7.15
N GLY A 56 -2.88 -3.13 -6.25
CA GLY A 56 -1.70 -2.27 -6.18
C GLY A 56 -1.76 -1.18 -5.11
N LYS A 57 -2.69 -1.27 -4.17
CA LYS A 57 -2.78 -0.30 -3.06
C LYS A 57 -1.48 -0.25 -2.25
N THR A 58 -0.95 -1.41 -1.89
CA THR A 58 0.30 -1.51 -1.13
C THR A 58 1.46 -0.85 -1.86
N HIS A 59 1.60 -1.10 -3.15
CA HIS A 59 2.62 -0.45 -3.97
C HIS A 59 2.49 1.08 -3.91
N LEU A 60 1.27 1.58 -4.09
CA LEU A 60 1.04 3.03 -4.12
C LEU A 60 1.43 3.69 -2.80
N VAL A 61 1.03 3.11 -1.67
CA VAL A 61 1.31 3.74 -0.37
C VAL A 61 2.79 3.63 0.01
N HIS A 62 3.48 2.56 -0.38
CA HIS A 62 4.94 2.50 -0.25
C HIS A 62 5.61 3.57 -1.11
N ALA A 63 5.10 3.82 -2.30
CA ALA A 63 5.63 4.86 -3.19
C ALA A 63 5.57 6.24 -2.53
N ILE A 64 4.48 6.55 -1.82
CA ILE A 64 4.35 7.79 -1.06
C ILE A 64 5.47 7.88 -0.02
N GLY A 65 5.61 6.85 0.81
CA GLY A 65 6.63 6.81 1.85
C GLY A 65 8.04 6.94 1.31
N ASN A 66 8.35 6.22 0.23
CA ASN A 66 9.65 6.29 -0.42
C ASN A 66 9.96 7.69 -0.96
N ALA A 67 8.97 8.34 -1.56
CA ALA A 67 9.14 9.70 -2.07
C ALA A 67 9.39 10.70 -0.94
N VAL A 68 8.66 10.59 0.16
CA VAL A 68 8.86 11.45 1.34
C VAL A 68 10.24 11.22 1.95
N PHE A 69 10.66 9.98 2.11
CA PHE A 69 11.98 9.66 2.67
C PHE A 69 13.10 10.20 1.78
N ARG A 70 12.98 10.04 0.47
CA ARG A 70 13.99 10.54 -0.48
C ARG A 70 14.14 12.05 -0.37
N HIS A 71 13.02 12.77 -0.24
CA HIS A 71 13.04 14.22 -0.12
C HIS A 71 13.55 14.69 1.25
N ASN A 72 13.18 13.98 2.31
CA ASN A 72 13.58 14.31 3.68
C ASN A 72 13.92 13.04 4.47
N PRO A 73 15.20 12.61 4.45
CA PRO A 73 15.62 11.40 5.16
C PRO A 73 15.50 11.49 6.69
N ARG A 74 15.24 12.68 7.23
CA ARG A 74 15.02 12.88 8.66
C ARG A 74 13.58 12.65 9.08
N ALA A 75 12.66 12.58 8.13
CA ALA A 75 11.26 12.30 8.42
C ALA A 75 11.15 10.91 9.04
N VAL A 76 10.40 10.81 10.14
CA VAL A 76 10.16 9.53 10.82
C VAL A 76 8.89 8.93 10.22
N ILE A 77 9.09 7.95 9.35
CA ILE A 77 8.02 7.30 8.58
C ILE A 77 7.88 5.87 9.07
N ARG A 78 6.64 5.40 9.21
CA ARG A 78 6.38 4.00 9.51
C ARG A 78 5.29 3.46 8.60
N TYR A 79 5.63 2.42 7.86
CA TYR A 79 4.66 1.55 7.20
C TYR A 79 4.34 0.37 8.11
N VAL A 80 3.06 0.07 8.30
CA VAL A 80 2.63 -1.07 9.09
C VAL A 80 1.35 -1.66 8.50
N HIS A 81 1.31 -2.98 8.39
CA HIS A 81 0.06 -3.70 8.11
C HIS A 81 -0.76 -3.76 9.40
N VAL A 82 -2.08 -3.63 9.28
CA VAL A 82 -2.96 -3.62 10.46
C VAL A 82 -2.78 -4.83 11.36
N GLU A 83 -2.55 -6.02 10.79
CA GLU A 83 -2.33 -7.23 11.60
C GLU A 83 -1.06 -7.12 12.44
N ASP A 84 -0.01 -6.51 11.91
CA ASP A 84 1.24 -6.26 12.65
C ASP A 84 1.05 -5.18 13.71
N TYR A 85 0.28 -4.13 13.39
CA TYR A 85 -0.08 -3.11 14.37
C TYR A 85 -0.83 -3.73 15.55
N TYR A 86 -1.81 -4.57 15.27
CA TYR A 86 -2.56 -5.30 16.29
C TYR A 86 -1.63 -6.15 17.16
N ALA A 87 -0.73 -6.90 16.55
CA ALA A 87 0.23 -7.74 17.26
C ALA A 87 1.15 -6.90 18.15
N ASP A 88 1.59 -5.73 17.66
CA ASP A 88 2.43 -4.81 18.42
C ASP A 88 1.68 -4.22 19.63
N VAL A 89 0.41 -3.88 19.48
CA VAL A 89 -0.44 -3.40 20.60
C VAL A 89 -0.55 -4.47 21.68
N VAL A 90 -0.88 -5.70 21.28
CA VAL A 90 -1.02 -6.82 22.21
C VAL A 90 0.30 -7.07 22.97
N ARG A 91 1.41 -7.09 22.25
CA ARG A 91 2.74 -7.29 22.83
C ARG A 91 3.09 -6.18 23.83
N ALA A 92 2.78 -4.93 23.48
CA ALA A 92 3.05 -3.78 24.33
C ALA A 92 2.29 -3.89 25.66
N TYR A 93 1.03 -4.35 25.65
CA TYR A 93 0.28 -4.61 26.86
C TYR A 93 0.88 -5.75 27.68
N GLN A 94 1.25 -6.85 27.03
CA GLN A 94 1.83 -8.02 27.71
C GLN A 94 3.18 -7.70 28.36
N GLN A 95 3.99 -6.88 27.70
CA GLN A 95 5.34 -6.51 28.19
C GLN A 95 5.35 -5.26 29.05
N LYS A 96 4.19 -4.68 29.34
CA LYS A 96 4.04 -3.42 30.10
C LYS A 96 4.87 -2.27 29.50
N SER A 97 5.03 -2.28 28.18
CA SER A 97 5.76 -1.26 27.43
C SER A 97 4.83 -0.34 26.62
N PHE A 98 3.58 -0.22 27.06
CA PHE A 98 2.55 0.48 26.30
C PHE A 98 2.84 1.98 26.17
N ASP A 99 3.41 2.60 27.19
CA ASP A 99 3.76 4.03 27.13
C ASP A 99 4.82 4.31 26.05
N ALA A 100 5.82 3.43 25.92
CA ALA A 100 6.82 3.55 24.86
C ALA A 100 6.19 3.35 23.48
N PHE A 101 5.26 2.41 23.35
CA PHE A 101 4.52 2.17 22.12
C PHE A 101 3.73 3.43 21.71
N LYS A 102 3.00 4.04 22.65
CA LYS A 102 2.26 5.28 22.39
C LYS A 102 3.16 6.40 21.92
N ARG A 103 4.28 6.62 22.65
CA ARG A 103 5.24 7.67 22.28
C ARG A 103 5.77 7.47 20.87
N TYR A 104 6.11 6.23 20.53
CA TYR A 104 6.64 5.93 19.19
C TYR A 104 5.64 6.31 18.10
N TYR A 105 4.41 5.77 18.18
CA TYR A 105 3.43 6.01 17.11
C TYR A 105 2.98 7.45 17.03
N ARG A 106 2.88 8.14 18.15
CA ARG A 106 2.48 9.56 18.20
C ARG A 106 3.59 10.52 17.82
N SER A 107 4.82 10.06 17.70
CA SER A 107 5.97 10.88 17.28
C SER A 107 6.28 10.79 15.79
N LEU A 108 5.56 9.98 15.05
CA LEU A 108 5.80 9.80 13.61
C LEU A 108 5.49 11.09 12.84
N ASP A 109 6.24 11.30 11.76
CA ASP A 109 5.92 12.34 10.77
C ASP A 109 4.93 11.83 9.73
N MET A 110 4.97 10.54 9.43
CA MET A 110 4.03 9.89 8.52
C MET A 110 3.74 8.46 9.00
N LEU A 111 2.45 8.14 9.10
CA LEU A 111 1.98 6.78 9.39
C LEU A 111 1.22 6.25 8.18
N ILE A 112 1.69 5.14 7.63
CA ILE A 112 1.02 4.40 6.57
C ILE A 112 0.49 3.11 7.19
N ILE A 113 -0.84 2.96 7.23
CA ILE A 113 -1.46 1.77 7.79
C ILE A 113 -2.24 1.04 6.70
N ASP A 114 -1.87 -0.20 6.45
CA ASP A 114 -2.33 -0.98 5.31
C ASP A 114 -3.36 -2.02 5.74
N ASP A 115 -4.43 -2.16 4.95
CA ASP A 115 -5.50 -3.15 5.14
C ASP A 115 -6.31 -2.95 6.42
N ILE A 116 -6.86 -1.74 6.57
CA ILE A 116 -7.60 -1.33 7.78
C ILE A 116 -8.82 -2.23 8.06
N GLN A 117 -9.36 -2.94 7.08
CA GLN A 117 -10.50 -3.84 7.27
C GLN A 117 -10.21 -4.95 8.28
N PHE A 118 -8.94 -5.29 8.50
CA PHE A 118 -8.56 -6.31 9.48
C PHE A 118 -8.62 -5.82 10.93
N PHE A 119 -8.99 -4.55 11.17
CA PHE A 119 -9.33 -4.07 12.51
C PHE A 119 -10.71 -4.55 12.99
N ASN A 120 -11.47 -5.23 12.16
CA ASN A 120 -12.84 -5.63 12.49
C ASN A 120 -12.90 -6.35 13.84
N ASN A 121 -13.82 -5.90 14.69
CA ASN A 121 -14.08 -6.47 16.03
C ASN A 121 -12.90 -6.41 17.02
N LYS A 122 -11.86 -5.63 16.74
CA LYS A 122 -10.72 -5.43 17.64
C LYS A 122 -10.84 -4.08 18.33
N ASN A 123 -11.84 -3.96 19.22
CA ASN A 123 -12.27 -2.67 19.78
C ASN A 123 -11.17 -1.91 20.52
N ARG A 124 -10.35 -2.61 21.32
CA ARG A 124 -9.28 -1.96 22.09
C ARG A 124 -8.17 -1.42 21.19
N THR A 125 -7.83 -2.16 20.16
CA THR A 125 -6.84 -1.74 19.16
C THR A 125 -7.38 -0.56 18.36
N GLN A 126 -8.65 -0.58 18.00
CA GLN A 126 -9.31 0.55 17.33
C GLN A 126 -9.28 1.81 18.20
N GLU A 127 -9.53 1.68 19.49
CA GLU A 127 -9.45 2.80 20.43
C GLU A 127 -8.04 3.40 20.46
N GLU A 128 -7.02 2.57 20.56
CA GLU A 128 -5.64 3.05 20.55
C GLU A 128 -5.28 3.71 19.23
N PHE A 129 -5.69 3.12 18.12
CA PHE A 129 -5.48 3.74 16.81
C PHE A 129 -6.21 5.08 16.68
N PHE A 130 -7.43 5.18 17.21
CA PHE A 130 -8.18 6.43 17.22
C PHE A 130 -7.42 7.54 17.94
N HIS A 131 -6.81 7.25 19.09
CA HIS A 131 -6.02 8.23 19.83
C HIS A 131 -4.74 8.62 19.07
N ALA A 132 -4.05 7.65 18.48
CA ALA A 132 -2.87 7.92 17.67
C ALA A 132 -3.24 8.77 16.43
N PHE A 133 -4.34 8.44 15.78
CA PHE A 133 -4.85 9.19 14.64
C PHE A 133 -5.11 10.65 15.00
N ASN A 134 -5.82 10.89 16.10
CA ASN A 134 -6.10 12.25 16.53
C ASN A 134 -4.82 13.03 16.86
N ALA A 135 -3.89 12.39 17.57
CA ALA A 135 -2.62 13.04 17.92
C ALA A 135 -1.83 13.44 16.68
N LEU A 136 -1.77 12.57 15.68
CA LEU A 136 -1.04 12.83 14.44
C LEU A 136 -1.71 13.92 13.61
N THR A 137 -3.03 13.86 13.45
CA THR A 137 -3.75 14.87 12.65
C THR A 137 -3.73 16.24 13.30
N GLU A 138 -3.82 16.33 14.62
CA GLU A 138 -3.69 17.61 15.34
C GLU A 138 -2.29 18.22 15.16
N ALA A 139 -1.27 17.38 15.12
CA ALA A 139 0.11 17.82 14.87
C ALA A 139 0.42 18.02 13.38
N ARG A 140 -0.58 17.89 12.50
CA ARG A 140 -0.45 17.99 11.05
C ARG A 140 0.53 16.97 10.46
N LYS A 141 0.60 15.80 11.05
CA LYS A 141 1.37 14.68 10.53
C LYS A 141 0.51 13.87 9.57
N GLN A 142 1.13 13.32 8.54
CA GLN A 142 0.40 12.64 7.48
C GLN A 142 0.00 11.22 7.88
N ILE A 143 -1.25 10.87 7.59
CA ILE A 143 -1.75 9.50 7.70
C ILE A 143 -2.20 9.05 6.32
N VAL A 144 -1.81 7.84 5.95
CA VAL A 144 -2.24 7.17 4.72
C VAL A 144 -2.82 5.81 5.10
N ILE A 145 -4.01 5.51 4.60
CA ILE A 145 -4.77 4.30 4.98
C ILE A 145 -5.18 3.57 3.71
N THR A 146 -5.10 2.24 3.72
CA THR A 146 -5.69 1.43 2.67
C THR A 146 -6.80 0.53 3.20
N CYS A 147 -7.72 0.17 2.32
CA CYS A 147 -8.83 -0.72 2.63
C CYS A 147 -9.29 -1.45 1.37
N ASP A 148 -9.95 -2.58 1.54
CA ASP A 148 -10.55 -3.30 0.40
C ASP A 148 -11.92 -2.74 0.01
N THR A 149 -12.55 -1.92 0.86
CA THR A 149 -13.89 -1.35 0.63
C THR A 149 -13.94 0.12 0.95
N TYR A 150 -15.00 0.78 0.46
CA TYR A 150 -15.29 2.17 0.79
C TYR A 150 -15.48 2.33 2.32
N PRO A 151 -15.05 3.46 2.93
CA PRO A 151 -15.07 3.60 4.39
C PRO A 151 -16.40 3.30 5.05
N LYS A 152 -17.51 3.79 4.49
CA LYS A 152 -18.85 3.59 5.05
C LYS A 152 -19.32 2.14 4.98
N ASP A 153 -18.71 1.32 4.13
CA ASP A 153 -19.08 -0.08 3.96
C ASP A 153 -18.24 -1.03 4.81
N ILE A 154 -17.28 -0.52 5.58
CA ILE A 154 -16.43 -1.35 6.42
C ILE A 154 -17.25 -1.91 7.59
N GLN A 155 -17.20 -3.24 7.74
CA GLN A 155 -17.85 -3.92 8.85
C GLN A 155 -16.92 -4.02 10.05
N GLY A 156 -17.49 -3.88 11.25
CA GLY A 156 -16.74 -4.11 12.48
C GLY A 156 -15.80 -2.99 12.92
N LEU A 157 -15.88 -1.81 12.28
CA LEU A 157 -15.17 -0.62 12.73
C LEU A 157 -16.12 0.36 13.41
N GLU A 158 -15.61 1.04 14.43
CA GLU A 158 -16.39 2.04 15.14
C GLU A 158 -16.71 3.25 14.26
N ASP A 159 -17.92 3.78 14.39
CA ASP A 159 -18.38 4.91 13.56
C ASP A 159 -17.48 6.14 13.68
N ARG A 160 -16.93 6.38 14.87
CA ARG A 160 -16.03 7.52 15.09
C ARG A 160 -14.74 7.42 14.24
N LEU A 161 -14.21 6.21 14.02
CA LEU A 161 -13.08 6.00 13.15
C LEU A 161 -13.47 6.25 11.69
N ILE A 162 -14.58 5.68 11.25
CA ILE A 162 -15.07 5.84 9.88
C ILE A 162 -15.29 7.33 9.58
N SER A 163 -15.85 8.07 10.53
CA SER A 163 -16.05 9.51 10.40
C SER A 163 -14.72 10.26 10.20
N ARG A 164 -13.67 9.85 10.91
CA ARG A 164 -12.33 10.46 10.77
C ARG A 164 -11.73 10.24 9.39
N PHE A 165 -12.00 9.08 8.78
CA PHE A 165 -11.47 8.77 7.45
C PHE A 165 -12.00 9.73 6.39
N ASP A 166 -13.20 10.25 6.56
CA ASP A 166 -13.80 11.23 5.64
C ASP A 166 -13.22 12.65 5.76
N TRP A 167 -12.36 12.91 6.75
CA TRP A 167 -11.78 14.25 6.92
C TRP A 167 -10.83 14.66 5.80
N GLY A 168 -10.17 13.69 5.18
CA GLY A 168 -9.25 13.94 4.08
C GLY A 168 -9.85 13.56 2.73
N LEU A 169 -9.07 12.89 1.91
CA LEU A 169 -9.50 12.48 0.58
C LEU A 169 -9.59 10.96 0.51
N THR A 170 -10.71 10.46 -0.02
CA THR A 170 -10.92 9.04 -0.30
C THR A 170 -10.83 8.83 -1.80
N VAL A 171 -9.94 7.93 -2.24
CA VAL A 171 -9.75 7.61 -3.66
C VAL A 171 -9.83 6.12 -3.88
N GLN A 172 -10.34 5.73 -5.03
CA GLN A 172 -10.49 4.34 -5.42
C GLN A 172 -9.44 3.93 -6.43
N ILE A 173 -8.92 2.70 -6.29
CA ILE A 173 -8.20 2.02 -7.36
C ILE A 173 -9.15 1.00 -7.95
N GLU A 174 -9.41 1.12 -9.24
CA GLU A 174 -10.31 0.23 -9.97
C GLU A 174 -9.54 -0.97 -10.53
N PRO A 175 -10.25 -2.07 -10.88
CA PRO A 175 -9.62 -3.16 -11.61
C PRO A 175 -9.06 -2.66 -12.95
N PRO A 176 -7.82 -3.05 -13.31
CA PRO A 176 -7.19 -2.56 -14.53
C PRO A 176 -7.86 -3.11 -15.78
N GLU A 177 -7.92 -2.30 -16.83
CA GLU A 177 -8.37 -2.71 -18.15
C GLU A 177 -7.31 -3.59 -18.82
N LEU A 178 -7.66 -4.24 -19.94
CA LEU A 178 -6.78 -5.19 -20.63
C LEU A 178 -5.40 -4.58 -20.96
N GLU A 179 -5.37 -3.39 -21.52
CA GLU A 179 -4.12 -2.72 -21.91
C GLU A 179 -3.21 -2.50 -20.70
N MET A 180 -3.78 -2.10 -19.57
CA MET A 180 -3.04 -1.91 -18.34
C MET A 180 -2.54 -3.24 -17.78
N ARG A 181 -3.35 -4.32 -17.86
CA ARG A 181 -2.92 -5.65 -17.43
C ARG A 181 -1.74 -6.14 -18.26
N VAL A 182 -1.76 -5.91 -19.57
CA VAL A 182 -0.63 -6.25 -20.46
C VAL A 182 0.62 -5.47 -20.04
N ALA A 183 0.48 -4.17 -19.77
CA ALA A 183 1.60 -3.34 -19.33
C ALA A 183 2.17 -3.81 -17.98
N ILE A 184 1.32 -4.21 -17.05
CA ILE A 184 1.74 -4.77 -15.75
C ILE A 184 2.56 -6.04 -15.96
N LEU A 185 2.07 -6.97 -16.79
CA LEU A 185 2.78 -8.21 -17.09
C LEU A 185 4.14 -7.95 -17.70
N LYS A 186 4.22 -7.04 -18.67
CA LYS A 186 5.49 -6.71 -19.34
C LYS A 186 6.49 -6.11 -18.36
N LYS A 187 6.03 -5.22 -17.48
CA LYS A 187 6.91 -4.61 -16.48
C LYS A 187 7.41 -5.62 -15.46
N LYS A 188 6.55 -6.55 -15.02
CA LYS A 188 6.95 -7.63 -14.10
C LYS A 188 7.94 -8.58 -14.77
N ALA A 189 7.72 -8.93 -16.03
CA ALA A 189 8.65 -9.76 -16.80
C ALA A 189 10.01 -9.08 -16.93
N GLU A 190 10.03 -7.79 -17.22
CA GLU A 190 11.25 -6.99 -17.30
C GLU A 190 12.01 -7.02 -15.97
N ALA A 191 11.31 -6.85 -14.84
CA ALA A 191 11.91 -6.92 -13.52
C ALA A 191 12.52 -8.29 -13.22
N LEU A 192 11.95 -9.37 -13.78
CA LEU A 192 12.47 -10.73 -13.69
C LEU A 192 13.55 -11.02 -14.73
N ARG A 193 13.88 -10.05 -15.59
CA ARG A 193 14.83 -10.18 -16.70
C ARG A 193 14.44 -11.29 -17.67
N VAL A 194 13.15 -11.38 -17.97
CA VAL A 194 12.59 -12.37 -18.88
C VAL A 194 11.93 -11.66 -20.05
N ALA A 195 12.24 -12.11 -21.26
CA ALA A 195 11.56 -11.64 -22.46
C ALA A 195 10.25 -12.42 -22.62
N VAL A 196 9.14 -11.70 -22.67
CA VAL A 196 7.81 -12.26 -22.91
C VAL A 196 7.25 -11.59 -24.16
N ASP A 197 6.86 -12.41 -25.15
CA ASP A 197 6.27 -11.90 -26.38
C ASP A 197 4.97 -11.16 -26.06
N ASP A 198 4.67 -10.13 -26.85
CA ASP A 198 3.43 -9.34 -26.69
C ASP A 198 2.19 -10.22 -26.76
N ASP A 199 2.19 -11.21 -27.66
CA ASP A 199 1.07 -12.15 -27.83
C ASP A 199 0.84 -12.97 -26.57
N VAL A 200 1.89 -13.42 -25.91
CA VAL A 200 1.79 -14.18 -24.65
C VAL A 200 1.30 -13.29 -23.52
N ALA A 201 1.84 -12.09 -23.40
CA ALA A 201 1.40 -11.12 -22.40
C ALA A 201 -0.09 -10.80 -22.56
N PHE A 202 -0.54 -10.59 -23.80
CA PHE A 202 -1.94 -10.34 -24.11
C PHE A 202 -2.82 -11.53 -23.74
N LEU A 203 -2.41 -12.75 -24.07
CA LEU A 203 -3.16 -13.97 -23.76
C LEU A 203 -3.33 -14.15 -22.25
N ILE A 204 -2.26 -13.98 -21.49
CA ILE A 204 -2.30 -14.08 -20.02
C ILE A 204 -3.24 -13.00 -19.46
N ALA A 205 -3.07 -11.74 -19.89
CA ALA A 205 -3.86 -10.62 -19.41
C ALA A 205 -5.34 -10.78 -19.74
N LYS A 206 -5.65 -11.32 -20.90
CA LYS A 206 -7.04 -11.54 -21.35
C LYS A 206 -7.75 -12.58 -20.47
N ASN A 207 -7.05 -13.61 -20.04
CA ASN A 207 -7.64 -14.72 -19.29
C ASN A 207 -7.69 -14.47 -17.78
N LEU A 208 -6.91 -13.51 -17.28
CA LEU A 208 -6.84 -13.17 -15.85
C LEU A 208 -7.34 -11.75 -15.66
N ARG A 209 -8.58 -11.60 -15.21
CA ARG A 209 -9.24 -10.30 -15.12
C ARG A 209 -9.22 -9.66 -13.73
N SER A 210 -8.97 -10.45 -12.70
CA SER A 210 -9.38 -10.05 -11.38
C SER A 210 -8.38 -9.20 -10.62
N ASN A 211 -7.06 -9.48 -10.69
CA ASN A 211 -6.12 -8.66 -9.94
C ASN A 211 -4.67 -8.87 -10.37
N VAL A 212 -3.81 -7.95 -9.89
CA VAL A 212 -2.38 -7.95 -10.19
C VAL A 212 -1.67 -9.19 -9.65
N ARG A 213 -2.11 -9.71 -8.49
CA ARG A 213 -1.50 -10.91 -7.89
C ARG A 213 -1.69 -12.14 -8.75
N GLU A 214 -2.86 -12.29 -9.38
CA GLU A 214 -3.11 -13.38 -10.33
C GLU A 214 -2.22 -13.28 -11.56
N LEU A 215 -2.03 -12.06 -12.06
CA LEU A 215 -1.12 -11.80 -13.18
C LEU A 215 0.32 -12.18 -12.83
N GLU A 216 0.78 -11.79 -11.64
CA GLU A 216 2.11 -12.16 -11.15
C GLU A 216 2.26 -13.67 -11.00
N GLY A 217 1.26 -14.33 -10.41
CA GLY A 217 1.27 -15.78 -10.22
C GLY A 217 1.36 -16.54 -11.54
N ALA A 218 0.56 -16.12 -12.52
CA ALA A 218 0.58 -16.73 -13.85
C ALA A 218 1.93 -16.52 -14.54
N LEU A 219 2.47 -15.31 -14.45
CA LEU A 219 3.77 -14.99 -15.03
C LEU A 219 4.87 -15.82 -14.39
N ASN A 220 4.88 -15.94 -13.06
CA ASN A 220 5.87 -16.73 -12.33
C ASN A 220 5.85 -18.20 -12.77
N LYS A 221 4.67 -18.77 -12.99
CA LYS A 221 4.56 -20.16 -13.49
C LYS A 221 5.12 -20.28 -14.89
N VAL A 222 4.84 -19.35 -15.78
CA VAL A 222 5.34 -19.37 -17.16
C VAL A 222 6.85 -19.23 -17.17
N VAL A 223 7.41 -18.32 -16.37
CA VAL A 223 8.85 -18.10 -16.25
C VAL A 223 9.56 -19.36 -15.73
N ALA A 224 9.02 -19.97 -14.67
CA ALA A 224 9.59 -21.19 -14.09
C ALA A 224 9.61 -22.32 -15.12
N TYR A 225 8.49 -22.48 -15.84
CA TYR A 225 8.41 -23.49 -16.90
C TYR A 225 9.45 -23.26 -17.98
N ALA A 226 9.57 -22.02 -18.48
CA ALA A 226 10.51 -21.67 -19.53
C ALA A 226 11.97 -21.88 -19.10
N ARG A 227 12.32 -21.52 -17.86
CA ARG A 227 13.66 -21.74 -17.31
C ARG A 227 13.99 -23.20 -17.15
N PHE A 228 13.01 -23.99 -16.66
CA PHE A 228 13.18 -25.43 -16.46
C PHE A 228 13.40 -26.15 -17.80
N HIS A 229 12.68 -25.77 -18.84
CA HIS A 229 12.76 -26.40 -20.18
C HIS A 229 13.74 -25.72 -21.12
N GLY A 230 14.42 -24.65 -20.69
CA GLY A 230 15.34 -23.90 -21.53
C GLY A 230 14.70 -23.23 -22.73
N ARG A 231 13.40 -22.92 -22.66
CA ARG A 231 12.64 -22.32 -23.75
C ARG A 231 12.49 -20.81 -23.59
N GLN A 232 12.44 -20.12 -24.72
CA GLN A 232 12.00 -18.74 -24.77
C GLN A 232 10.47 -18.72 -24.59
N ILE A 233 9.96 -17.65 -23.92
CA ILE A 233 8.54 -17.53 -23.65
C ILE A 233 7.81 -16.99 -24.88
N GLY A 234 7.07 -17.87 -25.58
CA GLY A 234 6.26 -17.57 -26.74
C GLY A 234 4.93 -18.31 -26.66
N LEU A 235 4.14 -18.27 -27.75
CA LEU A 235 2.84 -18.95 -27.82
C LEU A 235 2.94 -20.47 -27.98
N GLU A 236 4.10 -20.98 -28.29
CA GLU A 236 4.34 -22.42 -28.49
C GLU A 236 4.41 -23.23 -27.20
#